data_77153d58cb3ccaa7474e460e4a79def4
#
_entry.id   77153d58cb3ccaa7474e460e4a79def4
#
_cell.length_a   1.000
_cell.length_b   1.000
_cell.length_c   1.000
_cell.angle_alpha   90.00
_cell.angle_beta   90.00
_cell.angle_gamma   90.00
#
_symmetry.space_group_name_H-M   'P 1'
#
loop_
_entity.id
_entity.type
_entity.pdbx_description
1 polymer ?
#
loop_
_entity_poly.entity_id
_entity_poly.type
_entity_poly.pdbx_seq_one_letter_code
_entity_poly.pdbx_strand_id
1 'polypeptide(L)'
;MTLFKTAFNTLCVLSLAIITFTSNANPPKEIFWEDLIPKGHVQIDTQAQANHEGSDQNWVQPDLDAPVVKELNGQSVSLPGFVVPLEGDSEVITEFLLVPYFGACIHVPPPPPNQLVHVTIKGGVPIESLYDAIVVTGVITTETWSGELAQVGYKMKAVGVAPFEL
;
A
#
# COMPACT_ATOMS: atom_id res chain seq x y z
N MET A 1 -70.53 -9.20 -48.10
CA MET A 1 -70.02 -10.46 -47.52
C MET A 1 -68.53 -10.27 -47.34
N THR A 2 -68.11 -9.67 -46.24
CA THR A 2 -66.78 -9.15 -45.96
C THR A 2 -66.26 -9.76 -44.69
N LEU A 3 -65.26 -10.62 -44.84
CA LEU A 3 -64.56 -11.28 -43.72
C LEU A 3 -63.56 -10.31 -43.08
N PHE A 4 -63.79 -9.93 -41.82
CA PHE A 4 -62.85 -9.21 -40.99
C PHE A 4 -61.80 -10.24 -40.47
N LYS A 5 -60.53 -10.04 -40.87
CA LYS A 5 -59.40 -10.70 -40.29
C LYS A 5 -58.84 -9.84 -39.14
N THR A 6 -59.08 -10.27 -37.94
CA THR A 6 -58.46 -9.70 -36.75
C THR A 6 -56.99 -10.22 -36.64
N ALA A 7 -56.04 -9.28 -36.82
CA ALA A 7 -54.64 -9.53 -36.56
C ALA A 7 -54.38 -9.38 -35.07
N PHE A 8 -54.05 -10.52 -34.40
CA PHE A 8 -53.64 -10.57 -33.00
C PHE A 8 -52.14 -10.17 -32.93
N ASN A 9 -51.89 -8.96 -32.45
CA ASN A 9 -50.54 -8.43 -32.35
C ASN A 9 -50.00 -8.86 -30.96
N THR A 10 -49.19 -9.96 -30.94
CA THR A 10 -48.53 -10.44 -29.74
C THR A 10 -47.26 -9.61 -29.49
N LEU A 11 -47.35 -8.62 -28.60
CA LEU A 11 -46.23 -7.83 -28.13
C LEU A 11 -45.42 -8.64 -27.14
N CYS A 12 -44.32 -9.22 -27.62
CA CYS A 12 -43.35 -9.93 -26.80
C CYS A 12 -42.49 -8.92 -26.04
N VAL A 13 -42.84 -8.63 -24.78
CA VAL A 13 -42.02 -7.79 -23.89
C VAL A 13 -40.84 -8.61 -23.40
N LEU A 14 -39.69 -8.41 -24.05
CA LEU A 14 -38.42 -9.02 -23.62
C LEU A 14 -37.91 -8.24 -22.38
N SER A 15 -38.23 -8.74 -21.19
CA SER A 15 -37.70 -8.18 -19.93
C SER A 15 -36.21 -8.51 -19.82
N LEU A 16 -35.35 -7.53 -20.16
CA LEU A 16 -33.92 -7.58 -19.96
C LEU A 16 -33.64 -7.41 -18.44
N ALA A 17 -33.49 -8.52 -17.73
CA ALA A 17 -33.05 -8.49 -16.33
C ALA A 17 -31.59 -8.03 -16.28
N ILE A 18 -31.38 -6.76 -15.95
CA ILE A 18 -30.05 -6.21 -15.65
C ILE A 18 -29.66 -6.76 -14.28
N ILE A 19 -28.83 -7.82 -14.28
CA ILE A 19 -28.20 -8.34 -13.06
C ILE A 19 -27.07 -7.35 -12.72
N THR A 20 -27.36 -6.40 -11.83
CA THR A 20 -26.33 -5.54 -11.24
C THR A 20 -25.52 -6.39 -10.26
N PHE A 21 -24.34 -6.83 -10.66
CA PHE A 21 -23.35 -7.35 -9.73
C PHE A 21 -22.88 -6.19 -8.84
N THR A 22 -23.49 -6.04 -7.67
CA THR A 22 -22.92 -5.21 -6.61
C THR A 22 -21.66 -5.92 -6.13
N SER A 23 -20.49 -5.44 -6.58
CA SER A 23 -19.21 -5.86 -6.03
C SER A 23 -19.18 -5.36 -4.59
N ASN A 24 -19.43 -6.25 -3.62
CA ASN A 24 -19.20 -5.99 -2.20
C ASN A 24 -17.67 -6.00 -1.97
N ALA A 25 -16.98 -4.93 -2.40
CA ALA A 25 -15.64 -4.68 -1.96
C ALA A 25 -15.74 -4.21 -0.50
N ASN A 26 -15.32 -5.05 0.44
CA ASN A 26 -15.16 -4.61 1.82
C ASN A 26 -14.24 -3.38 1.81
N PRO A 27 -14.54 -2.35 2.64
CA PRO A 27 -13.63 -1.21 2.77
C PRO A 27 -12.24 -1.71 3.20
N PRO A 28 -11.16 -1.03 2.77
CA PRO A 28 -9.81 -1.39 3.18
C PRO A 28 -9.70 -1.35 4.70
N LYS A 29 -9.01 -2.33 5.27
CA LYS A 29 -8.75 -2.38 6.71
C LYS A 29 -7.71 -1.32 7.04
N GLU A 30 -8.03 -0.42 7.94
CA GLU A 30 -7.05 0.50 8.50
C GLU A 30 -6.08 -0.26 9.39
N ILE A 31 -4.78 -0.10 9.13
CA ILE A 31 -3.70 -0.71 9.90
C ILE A 31 -2.63 0.34 10.21
N PHE A 32 -1.87 0.09 11.27
CA PHE A 32 -0.74 0.91 11.69
C PHE A 32 0.53 0.07 11.73
N TRP A 33 1.68 0.70 11.96
CA TRP A 33 2.98 0.05 11.90
C TRP A 33 3.14 -1.09 12.91
N GLU A 34 2.47 -0.99 14.06
CA GLU A 34 2.42 -2.04 15.09
C GLU A 34 1.71 -3.31 14.61
N ASP A 35 0.73 -3.17 13.69
CA ASP A 35 0.00 -4.30 13.12
C ASP A 35 0.87 -5.12 12.15
N LEU A 36 2.00 -4.58 11.69
CA LEU A 36 2.97 -5.27 10.84
C LEU A 36 3.95 -6.15 11.64
N ILE A 37 3.93 -6.03 12.97
CA ILE A 37 4.80 -6.78 13.88
C ILE A 37 4.02 -7.98 14.44
N PRO A 38 4.51 -9.22 14.29
CA PRO A 38 3.88 -10.37 14.92
C PRO A 38 3.85 -10.24 16.44
N LYS A 39 2.76 -10.69 17.06
CA LYS A 39 2.59 -10.64 18.51
C LYS A 39 3.73 -11.37 19.21
N GLY A 40 4.35 -10.68 20.18
CA GLY A 40 5.45 -11.22 20.97
C GLY A 40 6.85 -11.04 20.35
N HIS A 41 6.95 -10.49 19.14
CA HIS A 41 8.23 -10.05 18.59
C HIS A 41 8.64 -8.71 19.22
N VAL A 42 9.90 -8.62 19.66
CA VAL A 42 10.47 -7.38 20.22
C VAL A 42 11.14 -6.62 19.07
N GLN A 43 10.59 -5.48 18.72
CA GLN A 43 11.10 -4.63 17.64
C GLN A 43 12.36 -3.88 18.08
N ILE A 44 13.36 -3.81 17.21
CA ILE A 44 14.55 -2.98 17.41
C ILE A 44 14.22 -1.53 17.04
N ASP A 45 14.38 -0.62 18.00
CA ASP A 45 14.21 0.82 17.75
C ASP A 45 15.45 1.41 17.08
N THR A 46 15.31 1.69 15.77
CA THR A 46 16.39 2.26 14.96
C THR A 46 16.50 3.77 15.11
N GLN A 47 15.47 4.47 15.59
CA GLN A 47 15.56 5.90 15.86
C GLN A 47 16.52 6.20 17.01
N ALA A 48 16.59 5.34 18.01
CA ALA A 48 17.52 5.47 19.11
C ALA A 48 19.00 5.37 18.68
N GLN A 49 19.27 4.71 17.56
CA GLN A 49 20.62 4.56 17.01
C GLN A 49 21.12 5.74 16.21
N ALA A 50 20.24 6.64 15.76
CA ALA A 50 20.58 7.82 14.98
C ALA A 50 21.40 8.88 15.75
N ASN A 51 21.47 8.77 17.09
CA ASN A 51 22.15 9.73 17.97
C ASN A 51 23.64 9.45 18.18
N HIS A 52 24.22 8.45 17.52
CA HIS A 52 25.63 8.16 17.60
C HIS A 52 26.41 8.98 16.58
N GLU A 53 27.18 9.96 17.05
CA GLU A 53 28.14 10.76 16.31
C GLU A 53 29.17 9.87 15.62
N GLY A 54 28.99 9.67 14.30
CA GLY A 54 29.93 8.97 13.46
C GLY A 54 29.66 9.27 12.00
N SER A 55 30.57 9.97 11.33
CA SER A 55 30.46 10.50 9.98
C SER A 55 30.56 9.46 8.83
N ASP A 56 30.51 8.19 9.13
CA ASP A 56 30.56 7.12 8.11
C ASP A 56 29.17 6.50 7.98
N GLN A 57 28.41 7.01 6.99
CA GLN A 57 27.03 6.60 6.70
C GLN A 57 26.93 5.19 6.07
N ASN A 58 27.60 4.23 6.67
CA ASN A 58 27.41 2.84 6.27
C ASN A 58 26.35 2.23 7.18
N TRP A 59 25.11 2.69 7.00
CA TRP A 59 23.94 2.20 7.76
C TRP A 59 23.74 0.70 7.51
N VAL A 60 23.70 -0.07 8.57
CA VAL A 60 23.34 -1.49 8.50
C VAL A 60 21.89 -1.64 8.97
N GLN A 61 21.06 -2.16 8.08
CA GLN A 61 19.69 -2.50 8.45
C GLN A 61 19.67 -3.60 9.51
N PRO A 62 19.03 -3.40 10.66
CA PRO A 62 18.95 -4.41 11.70
C PRO A 62 17.93 -5.49 11.39
N ASP A 63 18.05 -6.65 12.05
CA ASP A 63 17.07 -7.73 12.09
C ASP A 63 16.52 -8.14 10.71
N LEU A 64 17.44 -8.47 9.79
CA LEU A 64 17.07 -8.84 8.41
C LEU A 64 16.10 -10.03 8.32
N ASP A 65 16.03 -10.85 9.36
CA ASP A 65 15.09 -11.97 9.48
C ASP A 65 13.82 -11.61 10.27
N ALA A 66 13.55 -10.31 10.51
CA ALA A 66 12.37 -9.86 11.22
C ALA A 66 11.10 -10.49 10.65
N PRO A 67 10.29 -11.16 11.48
CA PRO A 67 9.12 -11.90 11.01
C PRO A 67 8.00 -10.94 10.56
N VAL A 68 7.17 -11.41 9.64
CA VAL A 68 6.00 -10.68 9.12
C VAL A 68 4.68 -11.30 9.61
N VAL A 69 3.62 -10.51 9.64
CA VAL A 69 2.25 -10.96 9.96
C VAL A 69 1.63 -11.59 8.71
N LYS A 70 1.66 -12.93 8.64
CA LYS A 70 1.23 -13.69 7.46
C LYS A 70 -0.26 -13.49 7.12
N GLU A 71 -1.07 -13.18 8.11
CA GLU A 71 -2.50 -12.93 7.98
C GLU A 71 -2.83 -11.69 7.16
N LEU A 72 -1.86 -10.77 6.99
CA LEU A 72 -2.01 -9.59 6.13
C LEU A 72 -1.86 -9.91 4.64
N ASN A 73 -1.32 -11.07 4.29
CA ASN A 73 -1.07 -11.42 2.90
C ASN A 73 -2.34 -11.43 2.06
N GLY A 74 -2.38 -10.59 1.02
CA GLY A 74 -3.51 -10.44 0.11
C GLY A 74 -4.66 -9.58 0.63
N GLN A 75 -4.53 -8.95 1.81
CA GLN A 75 -5.56 -8.07 2.35
C GLN A 75 -5.53 -6.68 1.69
N SER A 76 -6.72 -6.08 1.54
CA SER A 76 -6.88 -4.66 1.21
C SER A 76 -6.76 -3.84 2.47
N VAL A 77 -5.76 -2.96 2.53
CA VAL A 77 -5.41 -2.18 3.72
C VAL A 77 -5.18 -0.72 3.39
N SER A 78 -5.26 0.14 4.41
CA SER A 78 -4.81 1.54 4.41
C SER A 78 -3.75 1.70 5.51
N LEU A 79 -2.58 2.20 5.13
CA LEU A 79 -1.43 2.36 6.03
C LEU A 79 -0.88 3.78 5.91
N PRO A 80 -0.79 4.56 7.01
CA PRO A 80 -0.14 5.86 7.01
C PRO A 80 1.39 5.72 7.06
N GLY A 81 2.11 6.67 6.44
CA GLY A 81 3.56 6.69 6.48
C GLY A 81 4.17 7.79 5.63
N PHE A 82 5.50 7.75 5.48
CA PHE A 82 6.28 8.69 4.68
C PHE A 82 6.87 8.00 3.46
N VAL A 83 7.11 8.78 2.40
CA VAL A 83 7.60 8.29 1.12
C VAL A 83 9.12 8.40 1.03
N VAL A 84 9.78 7.29 0.70
CA VAL A 84 11.18 7.27 0.25
C VAL A 84 11.18 6.83 -1.22
N PRO A 85 11.44 7.73 -2.18
CA PRO A 85 11.29 7.45 -3.59
C PRO A 85 12.33 6.44 -4.09
N LEU A 86 11.91 5.53 -4.97
CA LEU A 86 12.76 4.58 -5.68
C LEU A 86 12.74 4.84 -7.18
N GLU A 87 11.54 4.95 -7.78
CA GLU A 87 11.35 5.21 -9.20
C GLU A 87 10.26 6.26 -9.43
N GLY A 88 10.45 7.07 -10.46
CA GLY A 88 9.52 8.12 -10.85
C GLY A 88 10.16 9.07 -11.86
N ASP A 89 9.52 10.20 -12.06
CA ASP A 89 10.01 11.31 -12.87
C ASP A 89 10.03 12.63 -12.07
N SER A 90 10.09 13.76 -12.74
CA SER A 90 10.12 15.08 -12.09
C SER A 90 8.77 15.51 -11.48
N GLU A 91 7.68 14.79 -11.74
CA GLU A 91 6.32 15.15 -11.33
C GLU A 91 5.71 14.10 -10.38
N VAL A 92 5.96 12.81 -10.65
CA VAL A 92 5.33 11.72 -9.91
C VAL A 92 6.31 10.60 -9.56
N ILE A 93 6.05 9.93 -8.44
CA ILE A 93 6.78 8.78 -7.93
C ILE A 93 5.90 7.54 -8.11
N THR A 94 6.36 6.55 -8.86
CA THR A 94 5.60 5.34 -9.19
C THR A 94 6.00 4.14 -8.33
N GLU A 95 7.20 4.19 -7.73
CA GLU A 95 7.73 3.14 -6.85
C GLU A 95 8.46 3.79 -5.68
N PHE A 96 8.17 3.35 -4.46
CA PHE A 96 8.73 3.93 -3.24
C PHE A 96 8.71 2.95 -2.07
N LEU A 97 9.53 3.22 -1.05
CA LEU A 97 9.35 2.63 0.26
C LEU A 97 8.40 3.50 1.08
N LEU A 98 7.40 2.90 1.68
CA LEU A 98 6.60 3.52 2.73
C LEU A 98 7.25 3.17 4.06
N VAL A 99 7.49 4.19 4.89
CA VAL A 99 8.25 4.11 6.15
C VAL A 99 7.49 4.76 7.31
N PRO A 100 7.73 4.33 8.57
CA PRO A 100 6.97 4.79 9.73
C PRO A 100 7.27 6.22 10.17
N TYR A 101 8.40 6.79 9.80
CA TYR A 101 8.81 8.14 10.21
C TYR A 101 9.61 8.84 9.11
N PHE A 102 9.56 10.17 9.14
CA PHE A 102 10.27 11.00 8.18
C PHE A 102 11.79 10.82 8.27
N GLY A 103 12.45 10.70 7.12
CA GLY A 103 13.91 10.58 7.02
C GLY A 103 14.46 9.16 7.20
N ALA A 104 13.63 8.15 7.44
CA ALA A 104 14.07 6.74 7.45
C ALA A 104 14.76 6.39 6.12
N CYS A 105 15.77 5.53 6.17
CA CYS A 105 16.58 5.08 5.03
C CYS A 105 17.44 6.17 4.36
N ILE A 106 17.27 7.46 4.70
CA ILE A 106 17.99 8.59 4.09
C ILE A 106 18.89 9.27 5.12
N HIS A 107 18.33 9.64 6.26
CA HIS A 107 19.04 10.39 7.32
C HIS A 107 19.33 9.57 8.56
N VAL A 108 18.68 8.42 8.69
CA VAL A 108 18.85 7.46 9.79
C VAL A 108 18.86 6.04 9.21
N PRO A 109 19.36 5.03 9.97
CA PRO A 109 19.37 3.65 9.51
C PRO A 109 18.00 3.19 9.03
N PRO A 110 17.94 2.30 8.02
CA PRO A 110 16.69 1.67 7.65
C PRO A 110 16.04 0.94 8.83
N PRO A 111 14.71 1.00 8.99
CA PRO A 111 14.01 0.14 9.93
C PRO A 111 14.18 -1.34 9.59
N PRO A 112 13.86 -2.28 10.51
CA PRO A 112 13.78 -3.69 10.18
C PRO A 112 12.82 -3.99 9.01
N PRO A 113 13.00 -5.09 8.27
CA PRO A 113 12.19 -5.41 7.09
C PRO A 113 10.68 -5.40 7.31
N ASN A 114 10.21 -5.81 8.50
CA ASN A 114 8.79 -5.80 8.85
C ASN A 114 8.22 -4.40 9.17
N GLN A 115 9.04 -3.36 9.10
CA GLN A 115 8.67 -1.94 9.22
C GLN A 115 8.96 -1.16 7.95
N LEU A 116 9.02 -1.86 6.82
CA LEU A 116 9.19 -1.29 5.49
C LEU A 116 8.20 -1.94 4.53
N VAL A 117 7.52 -1.14 3.72
CA VAL A 117 6.62 -1.61 2.68
C VAL A 117 7.08 -1.07 1.33
N HIS A 118 7.39 -1.97 0.40
CA HIS A 118 7.67 -1.63 -0.99
C HIS A 118 6.36 -1.39 -1.73
N VAL A 119 6.14 -0.18 -2.19
CA VAL A 119 4.88 0.25 -2.82
C VAL A 119 5.08 0.51 -4.30
N THR A 120 4.18 -0.05 -5.11
CA THR A 120 4.03 0.31 -6.51
C THR A 120 2.63 0.90 -6.73
N ILE A 121 2.53 2.01 -7.48
CA ILE A 121 1.27 2.66 -7.78
C ILE A 121 1.17 3.07 -9.24
N LYS A 122 0.08 2.66 -9.89
CA LYS A 122 -0.19 3.06 -11.27
C LYS A 122 -0.65 4.51 -11.30
N GLY A 123 0.07 5.35 -12.04
CA GLY A 123 -0.23 6.79 -12.14
C GLY A 123 0.57 7.67 -11.18
N GLY A 124 1.29 7.05 -10.24
CA GLY A 124 2.23 7.75 -9.36
C GLY A 124 1.58 8.53 -8.21
N VAL A 125 2.44 9.05 -7.35
CA VAL A 125 2.16 9.98 -6.25
C VAL A 125 2.86 11.29 -6.58
N PRO A 126 2.24 12.47 -6.38
CA PRO A 126 2.91 13.75 -6.61
C PRO A 126 4.20 13.88 -5.80
N ILE A 127 5.23 14.49 -6.38
CA ILE A 127 6.54 14.62 -5.74
C ILE A 127 6.49 15.48 -4.46
N GLU A 128 5.51 16.38 -4.37
CA GLU A 128 5.25 17.19 -3.18
C GLU A 128 4.92 16.34 -1.94
N SER A 129 4.38 15.14 -2.14
CA SER A 129 4.05 14.18 -1.06
C SER A 129 5.28 13.62 -0.33
N LEU A 130 6.50 13.91 -0.79
CA LEU A 130 7.74 13.48 -0.13
C LEU A 130 7.93 14.07 1.29
N TYR A 131 7.32 15.21 1.56
CA TYR A 131 7.54 15.96 2.79
C TYR A 131 6.45 15.77 3.84
N ASP A 132 5.33 15.18 3.43
CA ASP A 132 4.15 15.01 4.27
C ASP A 132 3.85 13.53 4.54
N ALA A 133 3.18 13.27 5.65
CA ALA A 133 2.63 11.96 5.91
C ALA A 133 1.44 11.70 4.98
N ILE A 134 1.40 10.51 4.38
CA ILE A 134 0.33 10.08 3.49
C ILE A 134 -0.31 8.80 3.99
N VAL A 135 -1.53 8.51 3.56
CA VAL A 135 -2.18 7.20 3.70
C VAL A 135 -2.15 6.50 2.35
N VAL A 136 -1.55 5.33 2.30
CA VAL A 136 -1.52 4.49 1.10
C VAL A 136 -2.55 3.38 1.25
N THR A 137 -3.45 3.27 0.28
CA THR A 137 -4.47 2.22 0.22
C THR A 137 -4.14 1.24 -0.90
N GLY A 138 -4.13 -0.06 -0.59
CA GLY A 138 -3.79 -1.08 -1.58
C GLY A 138 -3.88 -2.50 -1.04
N VAL A 139 -3.47 -3.46 -1.88
CA VAL A 139 -3.34 -4.86 -1.48
C VAL A 139 -1.93 -5.11 -1.00
N ILE A 140 -1.79 -5.48 0.28
CA ILE A 140 -0.50 -5.82 0.90
C ILE A 140 -0.19 -7.32 0.73
N THR A 141 1.08 -7.66 0.50
CA THR A 141 1.58 -9.04 0.45
C THR A 141 2.81 -9.21 1.34
N THR A 142 3.03 -10.43 1.83
CA THR A 142 4.18 -10.78 2.68
C THR A 142 5.34 -11.32 1.82
N GLU A 143 5.66 -10.61 0.75
CA GLU A 143 6.76 -10.95 -0.13
C GLU A 143 7.99 -10.10 0.20
N THR A 144 9.12 -10.76 0.45
CA THR A 144 10.40 -10.08 0.62
C THR A 144 10.84 -9.44 -0.69
N TRP A 145 11.35 -8.21 -0.60
CA TRP A 145 12.02 -7.52 -1.70
C TRP A 145 13.33 -6.93 -1.15
N SER A 146 14.36 -6.88 -1.97
CA SER A 146 15.66 -6.29 -1.61
C SER A 146 16.10 -5.31 -2.68
N GLY A 147 16.37 -4.09 -2.28
CA GLY A 147 16.91 -3.02 -3.11
C GLY A 147 18.22 -2.49 -2.54
N GLU A 148 18.72 -1.41 -3.14
CA GLU A 148 19.97 -0.78 -2.72
C GLU A 148 19.89 -0.14 -1.34
N LEU A 149 18.69 0.37 -0.96
CA LEU A 149 18.48 1.08 0.29
C LEU A 149 18.17 0.14 1.46
N ALA A 150 17.38 -0.91 1.23
CA ALA A 150 16.93 -1.80 2.30
C ALA A 150 16.33 -3.10 1.75
N GLN A 151 16.17 -4.07 2.65
CA GLN A 151 15.30 -5.22 2.49
C GLN A 151 13.95 -4.92 3.13
N VAL A 152 12.85 -5.35 2.50
CA VAL A 152 11.49 -5.17 3.01
C VAL A 152 10.80 -6.52 3.24
N GLY A 153 9.92 -6.58 4.23
CA GLY A 153 9.10 -7.76 4.53
C GLY A 153 7.73 -7.72 3.86
N TYR A 154 7.32 -6.57 3.34
CA TYR A 154 6.01 -6.37 2.74
C TYR A 154 6.09 -5.65 1.40
N LYS A 155 5.17 -6.00 0.49
CA LYS A 155 4.93 -5.27 -0.75
C LYS A 155 3.48 -4.81 -0.79
N MET A 156 3.22 -3.70 -1.45
CA MET A 156 1.87 -3.19 -1.65
C MET A 156 1.66 -2.74 -3.09
N LYS A 157 0.58 -3.24 -3.71
CA LYS A 157 0.06 -2.67 -4.95
C LYS A 157 -0.99 -1.65 -4.58
N ALA A 158 -0.60 -0.38 -4.60
CA ALA A 158 -1.48 0.71 -4.21
C ALA A 158 -2.51 1.02 -5.29
N VAL A 159 -3.71 1.39 -4.84
CA VAL A 159 -4.83 1.84 -5.67
C VAL A 159 -5.20 3.29 -5.39
N GLY A 160 -4.70 3.86 -4.30
CA GLY A 160 -4.93 5.26 -3.92
C GLY A 160 -3.97 5.74 -2.85
N VAL A 161 -3.81 7.06 -2.82
CA VAL A 161 -3.03 7.81 -1.83
C VAL A 161 -3.81 9.04 -1.44
N ALA A 162 -3.80 9.38 -0.15
CA ALA A 162 -4.40 10.60 0.39
C ALA A 162 -3.45 11.24 1.43
N PRO A 163 -3.56 12.54 1.70
CA PRO A 163 -2.89 13.16 2.85
C PRO A 163 -3.31 12.47 4.14
N PHE A 164 -2.39 12.34 5.10
CA PHE A 164 -2.70 11.88 6.44
C PHE A 164 -3.11 13.08 7.28
N GLU A 165 -4.40 13.16 7.63
CA GLU A 165 -4.95 14.20 8.51
C GLU A 165 -4.99 13.67 9.95
N LEU A 166 -4.42 14.44 10.91
CA LEU A 166 -4.43 14.16 12.34
C LEU A 166 -5.74 14.60 12.99
#